data_e19cbd469411599564c31150a3322d8f
#
_entry.id   e19cbd469411599564c31150a3322d8f
#
_cell.length_a   1.000
_cell.length_b   1.000
_cell.length_c   1.000
_cell.angle_alpha   90.00
_cell.angle_beta   90.00
_cell.angle_gamma   90.00
#
_symmetry.space_group_name_H-M   'P 1'
#
loop_
_entity.id
_entity.type
_entity.pdbx_description
1 polymer ?
#
loop_
_entity_poly.entity_id
_entity_poly.type
_entity_poly.pdbx_seq_one_letter_code
_entity_poly.pdbx_strand_id
1 'polypeptide(L)'
;MIRKTVLLSIVGLVALGVGLIGNALATTPSFFTAETARGPLVDRPLDVNWHFGPENKVKLQTQGAVEIAAQRVVIQPGGTLGWHSHPGPTLVTILSGTMSFYHAEHCMEEIEYRQGQSFSNLPDEIHMARNEGSVDLVIYASYFVPAGAPLIRIDQPS
;
A
#
# COMPACT_ATOMS: atom_id res chain seq x y z
N MET A 1 -10.62 -65.13 -33.10
CA MET A 1 -9.48 -64.25 -33.46
C MET A 1 -9.64 -62.93 -32.73
N ILE A 2 -8.94 -62.76 -31.61
CA ILE A 2 -9.01 -61.55 -30.77
C ILE A 2 -7.78 -60.71 -31.10
N ARG A 3 -8.03 -59.54 -31.68
CA ARG A 3 -6.95 -58.55 -31.94
C ARG A 3 -6.64 -57.78 -30.67
N LYS A 4 -5.46 -57.95 -30.13
CA LYS A 4 -4.93 -57.13 -29.01
C LYS A 4 -4.45 -55.80 -29.59
N THR A 5 -5.08 -54.74 -29.20
CA THR A 5 -4.63 -53.34 -29.46
C THR A 5 -3.61 -52.96 -28.39
N VAL A 6 -2.37 -52.72 -28.83
CA VAL A 6 -1.31 -52.20 -27.97
C VAL A 6 -1.44 -50.67 -27.92
N LEU A 7 -1.74 -50.12 -26.72
CA LEU A 7 -1.66 -48.67 -26.45
C LEU A 7 -0.19 -48.32 -26.20
N LEU A 8 0.38 -47.52 -27.09
CA LEU A 8 1.69 -46.89 -26.88
C LEU A 8 1.49 -45.61 -26.03
N SER A 9 1.93 -45.62 -24.79
CA SER A 9 1.97 -44.44 -23.95
C SER A 9 3.21 -43.62 -24.30
N ILE A 10 3.00 -42.45 -24.90
CA ILE A 10 4.06 -41.45 -25.09
C ILE A 10 4.21 -40.66 -23.81
N VAL A 11 5.30 -40.91 -23.07
CA VAL A 11 5.70 -40.05 -21.92
C VAL A 11 6.40 -38.85 -22.51
N GLY A 12 5.70 -37.74 -22.58
CA GLY A 12 6.26 -36.43 -22.93
C GLY A 12 7.11 -35.90 -21.79
N LEU A 13 8.42 -35.81 -22.03
CA LEU A 13 9.38 -35.16 -21.15
C LEU A 13 9.16 -33.65 -21.25
N VAL A 14 8.50 -33.05 -20.22
CA VAL A 14 8.41 -31.58 -20.07
C VAL A 14 9.75 -31.11 -19.52
N ALA A 15 10.61 -30.55 -20.39
CA ALA A 15 11.80 -29.82 -19.95
C ALA A 15 11.34 -28.51 -19.25
N LEU A 16 11.48 -28.45 -17.93
CA LEU A 16 11.38 -27.18 -17.19
C LEU A 16 12.61 -26.34 -17.59
N GLY A 17 12.41 -25.41 -18.51
CA GLY A 17 13.34 -24.32 -18.76
C GLY A 17 13.33 -23.39 -17.55
N VAL A 18 14.36 -23.45 -16.71
CA VAL A 18 14.62 -22.41 -15.70
C VAL A 18 15.14 -21.20 -16.45
N GLY A 19 14.22 -20.37 -16.94
CA GLY A 19 14.55 -19.02 -17.39
C GLY A 19 14.90 -18.20 -16.17
N LEU A 20 16.14 -17.76 -16.07
CA LEU A 20 16.55 -16.65 -15.19
C LEU A 20 15.89 -15.38 -15.74
N ILE A 21 14.64 -15.17 -15.36
CA ILE A 21 13.97 -13.88 -15.53
C ILE A 21 14.51 -13.02 -14.42
N GLY A 22 15.22 -11.94 -14.80
CA GLY A 22 15.69 -10.94 -13.86
C GLY A 22 14.52 -10.53 -12.96
N ASN A 23 14.76 -10.51 -11.66
CA ASN A 23 13.79 -10.13 -10.63
C ASN A 23 13.35 -8.68 -10.83
N ALA A 24 12.35 -8.46 -11.66
CA ALA A 24 11.39 -7.42 -11.36
C ALA A 24 10.69 -7.92 -10.10
N LEU A 25 11.10 -7.42 -8.93
CA LEU A 25 10.45 -7.75 -7.67
C LEU A 25 8.96 -7.47 -7.84
N ALA A 26 8.17 -8.52 -7.81
CA ALA A 26 6.74 -8.43 -7.97
C ALA A 26 6.21 -7.45 -6.92
N THR A 27 5.77 -6.29 -7.38
CA THR A 27 5.23 -5.22 -6.54
C THR A 27 3.74 -5.40 -6.30
N THR A 28 3.23 -6.58 -6.59
CA THR A 28 1.82 -6.92 -6.40
C THR A 28 1.50 -6.94 -4.91
N PRO A 29 0.48 -6.20 -4.46
CA PRO A 29 0.00 -6.27 -3.09
C PRO A 29 -0.30 -7.71 -2.66
N SER A 30 0.14 -8.10 -1.47
CA SER A 30 -0.03 -9.48 -0.98
C SER A 30 -0.09 -9.56 0.54
N PHE A 31 -0.78 -10.58 1.06
CA PHE A 31 -0.90 -10.89 2.48
C PHE A 31 -1.34 -9.71 3.34
N PHE A 32 -2.36 -8.99 2.91
CA PHE A 32 -2.95 -7.91 3.69
C PHE A 32 -4.48 -7.95 3.64
N THR A 33 -5.10 -7.30 4.61
CA THR A 33 -6.53 -7.01 4.66
C THR A 33 -6.75 -5.55 5.00
N ALA A 34 -7.84 -4.96 4.49
CA ALA A 34 -8.19 -3.59 4.77
C ALA A 34 -9.69 -3.44 5.03
N GLU A 35 -10.02 -2.74 6.11
CA GLU A 35 -11.37 -2.30 6.44
C GLU A 35 -11.45 -0.80 6.20
N THR A 36 -12.42 -0.36 5.38
CA THR A 36 -12.50 1.02 4.94
C THR A 36 -13.84 1.64 5.29
N ALA A 37 -13.81 2.81 5.92
CA ALA A 37 -14.92 3.75 5.98
C ALA A 37 -14.58 4.96 5.11
N ARG A 38 -15.52 5.40 4.27
CA ARG A 38 -15.33 6.52 3.34
C ARG A 38 -16.58 7.34 3.21
N GLY A 39 -16.44 8.65 3.14
CA GLY A 39 -17.57 9.55 2.93
C GLY A 39 -17.15 10.95 2.48
N PRO A 40 -18.08 11.70 1.87
CA PRO A 40 -17.84 13.08 1.48
C PRO A 40 -17.65 13.96 2.72
N LEU A 41 -16.77 14.96 2.59
CA LEU A 41 -16.69 16.05 3.52
C LEU A 41 -17.92 16.96 3.25
N VAL A 42 -18.91 16.88 4.12
CA VAL A 42 -20.15 17.64 4.03
C VAL A 42 -20.07 18.92 4.85
N ASP A 43 -21.08 19.75 4.74
CA ASP A 43 -21.31 21.04 5.42
C ASP A 43 -20.41 22.17 4.92
N ARG A 44 -19.10 22.06 5.04
CA ARG A 44 -18.14 23.11 4.63
C ARG A 44 -16.75 22.53 4.38
N PRO A 45 -15.95 23.18 3.52
CA PRO A 45 -14.52 22.87 3.40
C PRO A 45 -13.82 23.00 4.76
N LEU A 46 -12.79 22.19 5.00
CA LEU A 46 -11.89 22.41 6.12
C LEU A 46 -11.09 23.69 5.88
N ASP A 47 -11.08 24.56 6.87
CA ASP A 47 -10.20 25.72 6.93
C ASP A 47 -9.81 25.92 8.40
N VAL A 48 -8.83 25.14 8.82
CA VAL A 48 -8.32 25.09 10.18
C VAL A 48 -6.92 25.66 10.21
N ASN A 49 -6.72 26.67 11.01
CA ASN A 49 -5.41 27.24 11.31
C ASN A 49 -5.32 27.39 12.84
N TRP A 50 -4.76 26.36 13.48
CA TRP A 50 -4.75 26.25 14.93
C TRP A 50 -3.33 26.28 15.49
N HIS A 51 -3.15 26.98 16.59
CA HIS A 51 -1.89 27.06 17.32
C HIS A 51 -2.03 26.42 18.70
N PHE A 52 -1.07 25.56 19.04
CA PHE A 52 -0.94 24.94 20.36
C PHE A 52 0.29 25.54 21.05
N GLY A 53 0.11 26.59 21.84
CA GLY A 53 1.24 27.32 22.39
C GLY A 53 2.09 28.02 21.29
N PRO A 54 3.32 28.45 21.63
CA PRO A 54 4.13 29.28 20.71
C PRO A 54 4.74 28.49 19.55
N GLU A 55 4.99 27.17 19.71
CA GLU A 55 5.82 26.38 18.79
C GLU A 55 4.99 25.45 17.89
N ASN A 56 3.74 25.11 18.26
CA ASN A 56 2.99 24.09 17.54
C ASN A 56 1.83 24.70 16.76
N LYS A 57 1.74 24.32 15.48
CA LYS A 57 0.71 24.80 14.57
C LYS A 57 0.16 23.64 13.74
N VAL A 58 -1.16 23.62 13.57
CA VAL A 58 -1.84 22.77 12.60
C VAL A 58 -2.57 23.63 11.57
N LYS A 59 -2.31 23.37 10.29
CA LYS A 59 -3.05 23.96 9.18
C LYS A 59 -3.62 22.85 8.31
N LEU A 60 -4.96 22.83 8.17
CA LEU A 60 -5.68 21.91 7.27
C LEU A 60 -6.62 22.75 6.41
N GLN A 61 -6.51 22.63 5.11
CA GLN A 61 -7.35 23.34 4.17
C GLN A 61 -7.78 22.41 3.04
N THR A 62 -9.07 22.40 2.74
CA THR A 62 -9.61 21.66 1.59
C THR A 62 -10.36 22.62 0.68
N GLN A 63 -10.36 22.32 -0.64
CA GLN A 63 -11.10 23.07 -1.64
C GLN A 63 -11.78 22.09 -2.60
N GLY A 64 -12.99 22.41 -3.01
CA GLY A 64 -13.76 21.55 -3.91
C GLY A 64 -14.40 20.34 -3.21
N ALA A 65 -14.81 19.36 -3.98
CA ALA A 65 -15.42 18.13 -3.49
C ALA A 65 -14.33 17.16 -3.01
N VAL A 66 -14.26 16.98 -1.70
CA VAL A 66 -13.28 16.11 -1.03
C VAL A 66 -14.02 15.00 -0.28
N GLU A 67 -13.45 13.82 -0.31
CA GLU A 67 -13.84 12.69 0.55
C GLU A 67 -12.73 12.39 1.53
N ILE A 68 -13.15 11.98 2.73
CA ILE A 68 -12.24 11.45 3.74
C ILE A 68 -12.47 9.95 3.83
N ALA A 69 -11.39 9.18 3.80
CA ALA A 69 -11.44 7.76 4.09
C ALA A 69 -10.56 7.46 5.29
N ALA A 70 -11.02 6.53 6.12
CA ALA A 70 -10.25 5.94 7.20
C ALA A 70 -10.13 4.45 6.93
N GLN A 71 -8.92 3.93 6.98
CA GLN A 71 -8.63 2.54 6.71
C GLN A 71 -7.85 1.93 7.88
N ARG A 72 -8.29 0.77 8.35
CA ARG A 72 -7.50 -0.12 9.18
C ARG A 72 -6.90 -1.19 8.27
N VAL A 73 -5.59 -1.24 8.16
CA VAL A 73 -4.88 -2.23 7.34
C VAL A 73 -4.08 -3.16 8.24
N VAL A 74 -4.16 -4.46 7.97
CA VAL A 74 -3.33 -5.49 8.60
C VAL A 74 -2.49 -6.12 7.52
N ILE A 75 -1.17 -6.06 7.68
CA ILE A 75 -0.20 -6.68 6.77
C ILE A 75 0.49 -7.80 7.54
N GLN A 76 0.29 -9.04 7.10
CA GLN A 76 0.89 -10.21 7.71
C GLN A 76 2.41 -10.23 7.48
N PRO A 77 3.19 -11.00 8.25
CA PRO A 77 4.63 -11.19 8.01
C PRO A 77 4.92 -11.56 6.54
N GLY A 78 5.86 -10.85 5.92
CA GLY A 78 6.21 -10.97 4.50
C GLY A 78 5.24 -10.30 3.53
N GLY A 79 4.15 -9.70 4.02
CA GLY A 79 3.16 -9.01 3.21
C GLY A 79 3.62 -7.63 2.73
N THR A 80 2.96 -7.12 1.70
CA THR A 80 3.25 -5.81 1.10
C THR A 80 2.01 -5.18 0.48
N LEU A 81 1.96 -3.86 0.50
CA LEU A 81 0.97 -3.07 -0.26
C LEU A 81 1.41 -2.82 -1.71
N GLY A 82 2.61 -3.29 -2.10
CA GLY A 82 3.19 -3.04 -3.42
C GLY A 82 3.55 -1.58 -3.63
N TRP A 83 4.14 -1.28 -4.79
CA TRP A 83 4.41 0.09 -5.20
C TRP A 83 3.10 0.79 -5.57
N HIS A 84 2.86 1.94 -4.97
CA HIS A 84 1.63 2.69 -5.18
C HIS A 84 1.81 4.18 -4.85
N SER A 85 0.82 4.98 -5.26
CA SER A 85 0.67 6.37 -4.86
C SER A 85 -0.77 6.67 -4.41
N HIS A 86 -0.98 7.86 -3.89
CA HIS A 86 -2.30 8.35 -3.47
C HIS A 86 -2.64 9.65 -4.21
N PRO A 87 -3.92 9.88 -4.61
CA PRO A 87 -4.33 11.11 -5.30
C PRO A 87 -4.44 12.33 -4.37
N GLY A 88 -4.16 12.15 -3.09
CA GLY A 88 -4.21 13.18 -2.06
C GLY A 88 -3.38 12.81 -0.84
N PRO A 89 -3.18 13.73 0.11
CA PRO A 89 -2.36 13.47 1.30
C PRO A 89 -2.96 12.34 2.14
N THR A 90 -2.05 11.50 2.66
CA THR A 90 -2.41 10.37 3.52
C THR A 90 -1.65 10.49 4.84
N LEU A 91 -2.35 10.33 5.96
CA LEU A 91 -1.77 10.28 7.29
C LEU A 91 -1.80 8.83 7.78
N VAL A 92 -0.66 8.30 8.16
CA VAL A 92 -0.52 6.92 8.62
C VAL A 92 -0.05 6.89 10.07
N THR A 93 -0.66 6.01 10.87
CA THR A 93 -0.25 5.74 12.26
C THR A 93 -0.02 4.24 12.43
N ILE A 94 1.12 3.86 13.00
CA ILE A 94 1.45 2.47 13.29
C ILE A 94 0.82 2.07 14.62
N LEU A 95 -0.13 1.13 14.58
CA LEU A 95 -0.82 0.63 15.77
C LEU A 95 -0.04 -0.52 16.41
N SER A 96 0.55 -1.41 15.61
CA SER A 96 1.42 -2.50 16.08
C SER A 96 2.38 -2.94 14.99
N GLY A 97 3.48 -3.59 15.37
CA GLY A 97 4.51 -4.05 14.45
C GLY A 97 5.47 -2.95 13.99
N THR A 98 6.21 -3.24 12.95
CA THR A 98 7.16 -2.33 12.29
C THR A 98 6.91 -2.35 10.79
N MET A 99 6.86 -1.18 10.19
CA MET A 99 6.71 -1.00 8.74
C MET A 99 8.08 -0.69 8.14
N SER A 100 8.47 -1.45 7.13
CA SER A 100 9.52 -1.07 6.20
C SER A 100 8.88 -0.28 5.06
N PHE A 101 9.29 0.98 4.92
CA PHE A 101 8.72 1.93 3.96
C PHE A 101 9.80 2.38 2.98
N TYR A 102 9.49 2.35 1.69
CA TYR A 102 10.43 2.62 0.61
C TYR A 102 9.89 3.74 -0.28
N HIS A 103 10.71 4.77 -0.54
CA HIS A 103 10.42 5.82 -1.50
C HIS A 103 11.06 5.51 -2.85
N ALA A 104 10.31 5.65 -3.94
CA ALA A 104 10.84 5.44 -5.29
C ALA A 104 11.90 6.50 -5.67
N GLU A 105 11.69 7.76 -5.27
CA GLU A 105 12.55 8.89 -5.65
C GLU A 105 13.90 8.93 -4.90
N HIS A 106 14.02 8.28 -3.76
CA HIS A 106 15.22 8.31 -2.89
C HIS A 106 16.06 7.03 -3.00
N CYS A 107 16.29 6.54 -4.22
CA CYS A 107 17.10 5.34 -4.47
C CYS A 107 16.62 4.10 -3.69
N MET A 108 15.32 3.99 -3.44
CA MET A 108 14.70 2.96 -2.61
C MET A 108 15.23 2.95 -1.16
N GLU A 109 15.52 4.13 -0.60
CA GLU A 109 15.89 4.22 0.80
C GLU A 109 14.77 3.65 1.68
N GLU A 110 15.15 2.74 2.58
CA GLU A 110 14.24 2.15 3.55
C GLU A 110 14.15 3.03 4.80
N ILE A 111 12.92 3.34 5.20
CA ILE A 111 12.60 4.01 6.45
C ILE A 111 11.77 3.06 7.31
N GLU A 112 12.19 2.79 8.53
CA GLU A 112 11.39 2.03 9.48
C GLU A 112 10.46 2.94 10.28
N TYR A 113 9.15 2.60 10.28
CA TYR A 113 8.17 3.18 11.20
C TYR A 113 7.68 2.12 12.19
N ARG A 114 7.71 2.45 13.48
CA ARG A 114 7.39 1.55 14.59
C ARG A 114 6.11 1.95 15.30
N GLN A 115 5.58 1.03 16.09
CA GLN A 115 4.38 1.28 16.91
C GLN A 115 4.44 2.64 17.62
N GLY A 116 3.34 3.40 17.53
CA GLY A 116 3.17 4.72 18.13
C GLY A 116 3.70 5.87 17.26
N GLN A 117 4.36 5.58 16.14
CA GLN A 117 4.81 6.60 15.19
C GLN A 117 3.73 6.89 14.15
N SER A 118 3.76 8.12 13.64
CA SER A 118 2.92 8.57 12.53
C SER A 118 3.74 9.31 11.50
N PHE A 119 3.31 9.25 10.26
CA PHE A 119 3.92 9.98 9.14
C PHE A 119 2.86 10.37 8.11
N SER A 120 3.26 11.18 7.13
CA SER A 120 2.39 11.57 6.01
C SER A 120 3.04 11.21 4.69
N ASN A 121 2.21 10.77 3.73
CA ASN A 121 2.59 10.65 2.32
C ASN A 121 2.04 11.86 1.57
N LEU A 122 2.85 12.42 0.70
CA LEU A 122 2.43 13.49 -0.20
C LEU A 122 1.57 12.92 -1.36
N PRO A 123 0.71 13.74 -1.97
CA PRO A 123 0.03 13.35 -3.19
C PRO A 123 1.02 12.92 -4.28
N ASP A 124 0.68 11.87 -5.02
CA ASP A 124 1.43 11.34 -6.16
C ASP A 124 2.83 10.78 -5.85
N GLU A 125 3.24 10.77 -4.59
CA GLU A 125 4.50 10.17 -4.15
C GLU A 125 4.43 8.64 -4.27
N ILE A 126 5.33 8.06 -5.09
CA ILE A 126 5.38 6.60 -5.30
C ILE A 126 6.19 5.97 -4.16
N HIS A 127 5.56 5.04 -3.47
CA HIS A 127 6.15 4.35 -2.33
C HIS A 127 5.65 2.91 -2.19
N MET A 128 6.31 2.15 -1.32
CA MET A 128 5.92 0.79 -0.99
C MET A 128 6.00 0.59 0.53
N ALA A 129 5.00 -0.07 1.09
CA ALA A 129 4.97 -0.50 2.48
C ALA A 129 5.04 -2.03 2.58
N ARG A 130 5.90 -2.53 3.47
CA ARG A 130 6.09 -3.97 3.73
C ARG A 130 6.10 -4.26 5.22
N ASN A 131 5.73 -5.48 5.55
CA ASN A 131 5.97 -6.08 6.86
C ASN A 131 7.10 -7.11 6.75
N GLU A 132 8.31 -6.72 7.11
CA GLU A 132 9.49 -7.59 7.14
C GLU A 132 9.73 -8.21 8.52
N GLY A 133 8.84 -7.90 9.48
CA GLY A 133 8.85 -8.47 10.82
C GLY A 133 8.20 -9.86 10.92
N SER A 134 8.08 -10.35 12.16
CA SER A 134 7.52 -11.67 12.47
C SER A 134 6.12 -11.64 13.07
N VAL A 135 5.54 -10.44 13.26
CA VAL A 135 4.19 -10.22 13.78
C VAL A 135 3.41 -9.34 12.82
N ASP A 136 2.08 -9.34 12.93
CA ASP A 136 1.25 -8.48 12.11
C ASP A 136 1.60 -7.00 12.28
N LEU A 137 1.78 -6.32 11.17
CA LEU A 137 1.82 -4.87 11.10
C LEU A 137 0.38 -4.37 10.96
N VAL A 138 -0.06 -3.56 11.91
CA VAL A 138 -1.38 -2.94 11.88
C VAL A 138 -1.22 -1.44 11.80
N ILE A 139 -1.90 -0.82 10.83
CA ILE A 139 -1.89 0.62 10.63
C ILE A 139 -3.30 1.20 10.55
N TYR A 140 -3.43 2.46 10.92
CA TYR A 140 -4.54 3.32 10.50
C TYR A 140 -4.04 4.33 9.49
N ALA A 141 -4.75 4.43 8.36
CA ALA A 141 -4.48 5.41 7.32
C ALA A 141 -5.71 6.30 7.12
N SER A 142 -5.50 7.61 7.13
CA SER A 142 -6.52 8.62 6.84
C SER A 142 -6.18 9.32 5.54
N TYR A 143 -7.11 9.31 4.59
CA TYR A 143 -6.94 9.84 3.25
C TYR A 143 -7.81 11.07 3.06
N PHE A 144 -7.26 12.09 2.40
CA PHE A 144 -8.00 13.23 1.90
C PHE A 144 -7.90 13.20 0.38
N VAL A 145 -8.97 12.82 -0.29
CA VAL A 145 -8.93 12.56 -1.73
C VAL A 145 -10.02 13.34 -2.48
N PRO A 146 -9.82 13.67 -3.76
CA PRO A 146 -10.90 14.18 -4.59
C PRO A 146 -12.08 13.21 -4.60
N ALA A 147 -13.30 13.73 -4.60
CA ALA A 147 -14.52 12.91 -4.60
C ALA A 147 -14.52 11.93 -5.78
N GLY A 148 -14.78 10.66 -5.49
CA GLY A 148 -14.78 9.56 -6.46
C GLY A 148 -13.41 9.03 -6.88
N ALA A 149 -12.30 9.64 -6.46
CA ALA A 149 -10.96 9.14 -6.79
C ALA A 149 -10.66 7.82 -6.06
N PRO A 150 -9.85 6.91 -6.64
CA PRO A 150 -9.37 5.73 -5.90
C PRO A 150 -8.51 6.17 -4.71
N LEU A 151 -8.47 5.37 -3.64
CA LEU A 151 -7.57 5.64 -2.51
C LEU A 151 -6.11 5.34 -2.85
N ILE A 152 -5.89 4.37 -3.72
CA ILE A 152 -4.57 3.86 -4.11
C ILE A 152 -4.54 3.76 -5.63
N ARG A 153 -3.43 4.17 -6.24
CA ARG A 153 -3.06 3.90 -7.63
C ARG A 153 -1.83 2.99 -7.62
N ILE A 154 -1.91 1.88 -8.36
CA ILE A 154 -0.77 0.98 -8.49
C ILE A 154 0.22 1.61 -9.47
N ASP A 155 1.40 1.89 -8.99
CA ASP A 155 2.48 2.54 -9.72
C ASP A 155 3.74 1.66 -9.72
N GLN A 156 4.70 2.01 -10.56
CA GLN A 156 6.00 1.37 -10.59
C GLN A 156 7.08 2.46 -10.52
N PRO A 157 8.16 2.25 -9.77
CA PRO A 157 9.32 3.13 -9.83
C PRO A 157 9.86 3.16 -11.26
N SER A 158 10.19 4.35 -11.75
CA SER A 158 10.78 4.57 -13.08
C SER A 158 12.28 4.34 -13.07
#